data_ed5cfccaf0b322bf8a9b6ce94146758a
#
_entry.id   ed5cfccaf0b322bf8a9b6ce94146758a
#
_cell.length_a   1.000
_cell.length_b   1.000
_cell.length_c   1.000
_cell.angle_alpha   90.00
_cell.angle_beta   90.00
_cell.angle_gamma   90.00
#
_symmetry.space_group_name_H-M   'P 1'
#
loop_
_entity.id
_entity.type
_entity.pdbx_description
1 polymer ?
#
loop_
_entity_poly.entity_id
_entity_poly.type
_entity_poly.pdbx_seq_one_letter_code
_entity_poly.pdbx_strand_id
1 'polypeptide(L)'
;IQLRDSGLGYFALAFKCECLHNDRVTQKNSNRARYIMVGGFLGAGKTTSISRLARKLSDQGLRIGLITNDQGSGLVDTAMLRSKGFATAEIPGGCFCCRFNSLVDAADGLTQDSQPDVFIAEPVGSCTDLVATVTYPLRRIYGDQFEIAPLSVIIDPVRAMRILGIKPGRKFSDKVVYIYLKQLEEADVVVINKMETISEADLNHLIDRLDSEYPGKKVMAISAREGTGLESWLRHIQASEPLSETAMDVDYELYAEGEALLGWLNATVE
;
A
#
# COMPACT_ATOMS: atom_id res chain seq x y z
N ILE A 1 23.70 -62.35 32.36
CA ILE A 1 23.91 -63.63 31.69
C ILE A 1 24.05 -63.35 30.19
N GLN A 2 25.33 -63.47 29.73
CA GLN A 2 25.88 -63.89 28.44
C GLN A 2 25.15 -63.48 27.14
N LEU A 3 25.79 -62.59 26.42
CA LEU A 3 26.68 -62.76 25.25
C LEU A 3 26.29 -63.84 24.22
N ARG A 4 26.08 -63.47 23.00
CA ARG A 4 26.78 -63.99 21.83
C ARG A 4 26.73 -63.07 20.60
N ASP A 5 27.95 -62.88 20.10
CA ASP A 5 28.34 -62.32 18.82
C ASP A 5 27.88 -63.13 17.61
N SER A 6 27.70 -62.51 16.51
CA SER A 6 28.12 -62.90 15.15
C SER A 6 27.59 -61.80 14.16
N GLY A 7 28.30 -61.05 13.47
CA GLY A 7 29.47 -61.26 12.66
C GLY A 7 29.10 -61.11 11.17
N LEU A 8 29.77 -60.18 10.46
CA LEU A 8 29.91 -60.03 9.00
C LEU A 8 28.73 -59.40 8.24
N GLY A 9 28.90 -58.28 7.56
CA GLY A 9 29.57 -58.12 6.33
C GLY A 9 29.49 -56.67 5.83
N TYR A 10 30.64 -56.05 5.68
CA TYR A 10 30.82 -54.78 4.96
C TYR A 10 30.55 -54.99 3.47
N PHE A 11 29.53 -54.28 2.93
CA PHE A 11 29.49 -53.97 1.50
C PHE A 11 29.51 -52.47 1.34
N ALA A 12 30.69 -51.95 1.04
CA ALA A 12 30.89 -50.61 0.59
C ALA A 12 30.42 -50.49 -0.87
N LEU A 13 29.28 -49.90 -1.09
CA LEU A 13 28.83 -49.41 -2.40
C LEU A 13 29.15 -47.93 -2.46
N ALA A 14 30.27 -47.63 -3.13
CA ALA A 14 30.65 -46.30 -3.56
C ALA A 14 29.63 -45.79 -4.58
N PHE A 15 28.70 -44.95 -4.16
CA PHE A 15 27.93 -44.13 -5.09
C PHE A 15 28.75 -42.91 -5.45
N LYS A 16 29.25 -42.89 -6.71
CA LYS A 16 29.75 -41.72 -7.38
C LYS A 16 28.66 -40.66 -7.36
N CYS A 17 28.83 -39.59 -6.57
CA CYS A 17 28.04 -38.38 -6.64
C CYS A 17 28.54 -37.60 -7.87
N GLU A 18 27.88 -37.77 -9.00
CA GLU A 18 27.99 -36.82 -10.12
C GLU A 18 27.22 -35.59 -9.73
N CYS A 19 27.97 -34.54 -9.37
CA CYS A 19 27.45 -33.20 -9.22
C CYS A 19 26.98 -32.69 -10.59
N LEU A 20 25.74 -32.99 -10.94
CA LEU A 20 25.02 -32.21 -11.93
C LEU A 20 24.70 -30.87 -11.27
N HIS A 21 25.46 -29.84 -11.65
CA HIS A 21 25.11 -28.44 -11.44
C HIS A 21 23.80 -28.19 -12.18
N ASN A 22 22.72 -28.37 -11.47
CA ASN A 22 21.41 -27.98 -11.94
C ASN A 22 21.21 -26.56 -11.45
N ASP A 23 21.56 -25.59 -12.27
CA ASP A 23 21.13 -24.20 -12.13
C ASP A 23 19.60 -24.15 -12.21
N ARG A 24 18.96 -24.59 -11.15
CA ARG A 24 17.58 -24.20 -10.87
C ARG A 24 17.63 -22.76 -10.41
N VAL A 25 17.58 -21.85 -11.37
CA VAL A 25 16.93 -20.56 -11.16
C VAL A 25 15.73 -20.85 -10.27
N THR A 26 15.78 -20.37 -9.04
CA THR A 26 14.65 -20.42 -8.11
C THR A 26 13.47 -19.72 -8.80
N GLN A 27 12.61 -20.51 -9.44
CA GLN A 27 11.29 -20.04 -9.79
C GLN A 27 10.64 -19.63 -8.47
N LYS A 28 10.61 -18.33 -8.24
CA LYS A 28 9.84 -17.69 -7.20
C LYS A 28 8.43 -18.27 -7.30
N ASN A 29 7.95 -18.94 -6.27
CA ASN A 29 6.64 -19.57 -6.22
C ASN A 29 5.58 -18.51 -6.53
N SER A 30 5.08 -18.47 -7.76
CA SER A 30 4.35 -17.38 -8.37
C SER A 30 2.83 -17.48 -8.15
N ASN A 31 2.39 -17.93 -6.98
CA ASN A 31 0.95 -18.10 -6.75
C ASN A 31 0.35 -17.12 -5.73
N ARG A 32 1.14 -16.12 -5.27
CA ARG A 32 0.67 -15.09 -4.33
C ARG A 32 0.40 -13.81 -5.09
N ALA A 33 -0.80 -13.26 -4.92
CA ALA A 33 -1.13 -11.95 -5.48
C ALA A 33 -0.38 -10.84 -4.74
N ARG A 34 0.12 -9.84 -5.46
CA ARG A 34 0.72 -8.65 -4.86
C ARG A 34 -0.37 -7.76 -4.28
N TYR A 35 -0.26 -7.39 -3.01
CA TYR A 35 -1.20 -6.48 -2.35
C TYR A 35 -0.55 -5.11 -2.12
N ILE A 36 -1.05 -4.10 -2.79
CA ILE A 36 -0.56 -2.71 -2.76
C ILE A 36 -1.58 -1.85 -2.04
N MET A 37 -1.18 -1.20 -0.94
CA MET A 37 -2.02 -0.23 -0.26
C MET A 37 -1.51 1.19 -0.52
N VAL A 38 -2.46 2.07 -0.91
CA VAL A 38 -2.17 3.47 -1.24
C VAL A 38 -3.02 4.37 -0.36
N GLY A 39 -2.43 4.79 0.76
CA GLY A 39 -3.00 5.74 1.70
C GLY A 39 -2.74 7.19 1.32
N GLY A 40 -3.14 8.08 2.20
CA GLY A 40 -2.90 9.52 2.08
C GLY A 40 -4.15 10.35 2.27
N PHE A 41 -3.94 11.61 2.61
CA PHE A 41 -4.99 12.51 3.04
C PHE A 41 -5.97 12.87 1.91
N LEU A 42 -7.12 13.40 2.30
CA LEU A 42 -8.16 13.88 1.38
C LEU A 42 -7.62 14.84 0.32
N GLY A 43 -8.00 14.61 -0.93
CA GLY A 43 -7.60 15.47 -2.05
C GLY A 43 -6.12 15.36 -2.46
N ALA A 44 -5.34 14.43 -1.91
CA ALA A 44 -3.95 14.18 -2.33
C ALA A 44 -3.84 13.59 -3.74
N GLY A 45 -4.94 13.04 -4.28
CA GLY A 45 -5.00 12.45 -5.62
C GLY A 45 -4.77 10.93 -5.63
N LYS A 46 -5.15 10.23 -4.54
CA LYS A 46 -5.06 8.78 -4.42
C LYS A 46 -5.71 8.05 -5.60
N THR A 47 -7.01 8.27 -5.81
CA THR A 47 -7.79 7.60 -6.86
C THR A 47 -7.23 7.82 -8.25
N THR A 48 -6.76 9.05 -8.56
CA THR A 48 -6.09 9.35 -9.83
C THR A 48 -4.79 8.57 -9.97
N SER A 49 -3.97 8.53 -8.91
CA SER A 49 -2.69 7.81 -8.90
C SER A 49 -2.90 6.30 -9.02
N ILE A 50 -3.87 5.74 -8.28
CA ILE A 50 -4.27 4.33 -8.33
C ILE A 50 -4.74 3.96 -9.74
N SER A 51 -5.59 4.77 -10.35
CA SER A 51 -6.05 4.53 -11.72
C SER A 51 -4.91 4.48 -12.74
N ARG A 52 -3.91 5.36 -12.59
CA ARG A 52 -2.71 5.37 -13.46
C ARG A 52 -1.82 4.16 -13.19
N LEU A 53 -1.65 3.81 -11.92
CA LEU A 53 -0.88 2.63 -11.50
C LEU A 53 -1.52 1.34 -12.03
N ALA A 54 -2.83 1.19 -11.83
CA ALA A 54 -3.60 0.04 -12.32
C ALA A 54 -3.49 -0.12 -13.85
N ARG A 55 -3.56 0.99 -14.59
CA ARG A 55 -3.40 0.96 -16.04
C ARG A 55 -2.01 0.48 -16.43
N LYS A 56 -0.95 1.02 -15.83
CA LYS A 56 0.43 0.59 -16.11
C LYS A 56 0.67 -0.89 -15.82
N LEU A 57 0.12 -1.40 -14.73
CA LEU A 57 0.19 -2.82 -14.39
C LEU A 57 -0.60 -3.68 -15.39
N SER A 58 -1.79 -3.22 -15.78
CA SER A 58 -2.60 -3.89 -16.80
C SER A 58 -1.91 -3.90 -18.18
N ASP A 59 -1.22 -2.83 -18.56
CA ASP A 59 -0.42 -2.74 -19.79
C ASP A 59 0.79 -3.72 -19.78
N GLN A 60 1.22 -4.18 -18.58
CA GLN A 60 2.20 -5.26 -18.40
C GLN A 60 1.57 -6.67 -18.48
N GLY A 61 0.26 -6.76 -18.72
CA GLY A 61 -0.49 -8.02 -18.83
C GLY A 61 -0.98 -8.58 -17.48
N LEU A 62 -0.88 -7.82 -16.39
CA LEU A 62 -1.34 -8.25 -15.06
C LEU A 62 -2.85 -7.98 -14.91
N ARG A 63 -3.54 -8.91 -14.26
CA ARG A 63 -4.95 -8.77 -13.86
C ARG A 63 -5.01 -7.98 -12.56
N ILE A 64 -5.82 -6.92 -12.52
CA ILE A 64 -5.88 -5.97 -11.42
C ILE A 64 -7.23 -6.07 -10.72
N GLY A 65 -7.21 -6.26 -9.41
CA GLY A 65 -8.35 -6.11 -8.52
C GLY A 65 -8.21 -4.81 -7.71
N LEU A 66 -9.23 -3.96 -7.75
CA LEU A 66 -9.26 -2.72 -6.98
C LEU A 66 -10.19 -2.87 -5.78
N ILE A 67 -9.75 -2.45 -4.61
CA ILE A 67 -10.59 -2.41 -3.41
C ILE A 67 -10.62 -0.96 -2.94
N THR A 68 -11.80 -0.36 -3.00
CA THR A 68 -12.01 1.02 -2.56
C THR A 68 -12.81 1.04 -1.26
N ASN A 69 -12.49 2.00 -0.41
CA ASN A 69 -13.21 2.22 0.82
C ASN A 69 -13.68 3.66 0.88
N ASP A 70 -14.97 3.85 1.05
CA ASP A 70 -15.52 5.20 1.21
C ASP A 70 -16.68 5.20 2.22
N GLN A 71 -16.97 6.37 2.78
CA GLN A 71 -17.98 6.52 3.84
C GLN A 71 -19.42 6.61 3.30
N GLY A 72 -19.60 6.74 1.98
CA GLY A 72 -20.91 6.76 1.32
C GLY A 72 -21.14 5.55 0.42
N SER A 73 -22.34 5.36 -0.11
CA SER A 73 -22.66 4.35 -1.12
C SER A 73 -22.73 4.95 -2.52
N GLY A 74 -22.23 4.24 -3.54
CA GLY A 74 -22.36 4.65 -4.95
C GLY A 74 -21.39 5.75 -5.38
N LEU A 75 -20.13 5.60 -5.07
CA LEU A 75 -19.14 6.67 -5.08
C LEU A 75 -18.50 6.96 -6.41
N VAL A 76 -18.15 8.23 -6.58
CA VAL A 76 -17.52 8.78 -7.77
C VAL A 76 -16.21 8.05 -8.06
N ASP A 77 -15.43 7.73 -7.05
CA ASP A 77 -14.13 7.07 -7.19
C ASP A 77 -14.29 5.61 -7.68
N THR A 78 -15.18 4.85 -7.05
CA THR A 78 -15.50 3.48 -7.48
C THR A 78 -16.10 3.45 -8.88
N ALA A 79 -17.05 4.35 -9.18
CA ALA A 79 -17.66 4.47 -10.49
C ALA A 79 -16.62 4.84 -11.57
N MET A 80 -15.70 5.75 -11.25
CA MET A 80 -14.61 6.13 -12.14
C MET A 80 -13.67 4.96 -12.44
N LEU A 81 -13.33 4.14 -11.46
CA LEU A 81 -12.45 2.99 -11.64
C LEU A 81 -13.14 1.89 -12.45
N ARG A 82 -14.42 1.59 -12.15
CA ARG A 82 -15.23 0.64 -12.92
C ARG A 82 -15.42 1.08 -14.37
N SER A 83 -15.64 2.38 -14.62
CA SER A 83 -15.78 2.92 -16.00
C SER A 83 -14.51 2.75 -16.84
N LYS A 84 -13.36 2.55 -16.20
CA LYS A 84 -12.08 2.25 -16.86
C LYS A 84 -11.84 0.74 -17.08
N GLY A 85 -12.82 -0.11 -16.73
CA GLY A 85 -12.78 -1.55 -16.99
C GLY A 85 -12.04 -2.38 -15.94
N PHE A 86 -11.77 -1.84 -14.74
CA PHE A 86 -11.13 -2.60 -13.68
C PHE A 86 -12.16 -3.35 -12.83
N ALA A 87 -11.82 -4.61 -12.47
CA ALA A 87 -12.57 -5.35 -11.45
C ALA A 87 -12.44 -4.60 -10.12
N THR A 88 -13.57 -4.14 -9.57
CA THR A 88 -13.56 -3.26 -8.40
C THR A 88 -14.58 -3.71 -7.37
N ALA A 89 -14.12 -3.95 -6.15
CA ALA A 89 -14.94 -4.15 -4.96
C ALA A 89 -14.95 -2.88 -4.10
N GLU A 90 -16.09 -2.60 -3.51
CA GLU A 90 -16.32 -1.44 -2.65
C GLU A 90 -16.67 -1.91 -1.23
N ILE A 91 -16.04 -1.31 -0.22
CA ILE A 91 -16.36 -1.56 1.19
C ILE A 91 -17.07 -0.32 1.73
N PRO A 92 -18.41 -0.36 1.85
CA PRO A 92 -19.17 0.80 2.31
C PRO A 92 -19.16 0.93 3.84
N GLY A 93 -19.24 2.15 4.33
CA GLY A 93 -19.60 2.46 5.72
C GLY A 93 -18.59 2.03 6.77
N GLY A 94 -17.41 2.61 6.75
CA GLY A 94 -16.34 2.42 7.74
C GLY A 94 -14.98 2.22 7.10
N CYS A 95 -13.90 2.48 7.85
CA CYS A 95 -12.54 2.34 7.36
C CYS A 95 -12.07 0.87 7.32
N PHE A 96 -11.01 0.58 6.58
CA PHE A 96 -10.41 -0.76 6.50
C PHE A 96 -10.02 -1.29 7.88
N CYS A 97 -9.50 -0.44 8.77
CA CYS A 97 -9.14 -0.81 10.12
C CYS A 97 -10.34 -1.33 10.94
N CYS A 98 -11.53 -0.74 10.74
CA CYS A 98 -12.75 -1.16 11.44
C CYS A 98 -13.44 -2.35 10.76
N ARG A 99 -13.14 -2.63 9.49
CA ARG A 99 -13.79 -3.64 8.66
C ARG A 99 -12.81 -4.58 7.95
N PHE A 100 -11.82 -5.04 8.69
CA PHE A 100 -10.80 -5.95 8.15
C PHE A 100 -11.40 -7.19 7.48
N ASN A 101 -12.40 -7.82 8.08
CA ASN A 101 -13.07 -8.98 7.48
C ASN A 101 -13.74 -8.63 6.14
N SER A 102 -14.37 -7.46 6.03
CA SER A 102 -14.96 -7.02 4.76
C SER A 102 -13.90 -6.77 3.68
N LEU A 103 -12.67 -6.38 4.07
CA LEU A 103 -11.55 -6.25 3.15
C LEU A 103 -11.12 -7.63 2.61
N VAL A 104 -11.06 -8.63 3.47
CA VAL A 104 -10.75 -10.01 3.08
C VAL A 104 -11.86 -10.57 2.19
N ASP A 105 -13.12 -10.42 2.57
CA ASP A 105 -14.27 -10.87 1.77
C ASP A 105 -14.28 -10.23 0.37
N ALA A 106 -13.91 -8.94 0.28
CA ALA A 106 -13.80 -8.24 -1.00
C ALA A 106 -12.66 -8.80 -1.87
N ALA A 107 -11.52 -9.13 -1.27
CA ALA A 107 -10.39 -9.74 -1.97
C ALA A 107 -10.74 -11.16 -2.44
N ASP A 108 -11.42 -11.94 -1.60
CA ASP A 108 -11.88 -13.29 -1.95
C ASP A 108 -12.91 -13.26 -3.08
N GLY A 109 -13.88 -12.35 -3.05
CA GLY A 109 -14.84 -12.16 -4.13
C GLY A 109 -14.15 -11.82 -5.47
N LEU A 110 -13.23 -10.86 -5.46
CA LEU A 110 -12.44 -10.53 -6.65
C LEU A 110 -11.59 -11.71 -7.13
N THR A 111 -11.06 -12.53 -6.22
CA THR A 111 -10.29 -13.71 -6.55
C THR A 111 -11.15 -14.76 -7.26
N GLN A 112 -12.39 -14.97 -6.81
CA GLN A 112 -13.32 -15.90 -7.45
C GLN A 112 -13.72 -15.42 -8.85
N ASP A 113 -13.95 -14.12 -9.03
CA ASP A 113 -14.47 -13.54 -10.26
C ASP A 113 -13.40 -13.32 -11.34
N SER A 114 -12.21 -12.84 -10.95
CA SER A 114 -11.19 -12.33 -11.88
C SER A 114 -9.77 -12.81 -11.64
N GLN A 115 -9.52 -13.48 -10.52
CA GLN A 115 -8.18 -13.99 -10.12
C GLN A 115 -7.07 -12.94 -10.33
N PRO A 116 -7.08 -11.82 -9.60
CA PRO A 116 -6.11 -10.76 -9.79
C PRO A 116 -4.69 -11.21 -9.47
N ASP A 117 -3.72 -10.77 -10.26
CA ASP A 117 -2.29 -10.90 -9.96
C ASP A 117 -1.83 -9.81 -9.00
N VAL A 118 -2.55 -8.67 -9.00
CA VAL A 118 -2.29 -7.52 -8.14
C VAL A 118 -3.59 -6.96 -7.59
N PHE A 119 -3.66 -6.79 -6.27
CA PHE A 119 -4.68 -5.99 -5.60
C PHE A 119 -4.15 -4.60 -5.30
N ILE A 120 -4.95 -3.56 -5.54
CA ILE A 120 -4.66 -2.21 -5.09
C ILE A 120 -5.80 -1.74 -4.21
N ALA A 121 -5.48 -1.41 -2.96
CA ALA A 121 -6.44 -0.98 -1.96
C ALA A 121 -6.31 0.50 -1.65
N GLU A 122 -7.44 1.23 -1.72
CA GLU A 122 -7.57 2.63 -1.36
C GLU A 122 -8.36 2.78 -0.06
N PRO A 123 -7.72 3.05 1.08
CA PRO A 123 -8.40 3.39 2.32
C PRO A 123 -9.01 4.79 2.27
N VAL A 124 -9.95 5.07 3.18
CA VAL A 124 -10.48 6.42 3.39
C VAL A 124 -9.35 7.41 3.66
N GLY A 125 -9.49 8.65 3.17
CA GLY A 125 -8.43 9.66 3.28
C GLY A 125 -8.12 10.14 4.71
N SER A 126 -8.92 9.77 5.70
CA SER A 126 -8.64 9.98 7.13
C SER A 126 -7.97 8.78 7.80
N CYS A 127 -7.94 7.60 7.15
CA CYS A 127 -7.37 6.41 7.77
C CYS A 127 -5.89 6.58 8.12
N THR A 128 -5.52 6.11 9.30
CA THR A 128 -4.17 5.91 9.79
C THR A 128 -4.09 4.59 10.55
N ASP A 129 -2.91 4.20 11.04
CA ASP A 129 -2.67 2.90 11.69
C ASP A 129 -2.95 1.69 10.79
N LEU A 130 -2.78 1.88 9.48
CA LEU A 130 -3.03 0.85 8.46
C LEU A 130 -2.01 -0.29 8.53
N VAL A 131 -0.81 -0.02 9.00
CA VAL A 131 0.22 -1.05 9.17
C VAL A 131 -0.21 -2.05 10.22
N ALA A 132 -0.61 -1.60 11.41
CA ALA A 132 -1.02 -2.49 12.50
C ALA A 132 -2.37 -3.16 12.24
N THR A 133 -3.32 -2.44 11.66
CA THR A 133 -4.71 -2.90 11.54
C THR A 133 -5.02 -3.63 10.24
N VAL A 134 -4.20 -3.47 9.22
CA VAL A 134 -4.43 -4.07 7.90
C VAL A 134 -3.22 -4.85 7.39
N THR A 135 -2.06 -4.21 7.16
CA THR A 135 -0.95 -4.89 6.48
C THR A 135 -0.32 -5.99 7.34
N TYR A 136 -0.18 -5.77 8.64
CA TYR A 136 0.35 -6.76 9.54
C TYR A 136 -0.59 -7.99 9.68
N PRO A 137 -1.91 -7.85 9.92
CA PRO A 137 -2.83 -8.97 9.90
C PRO A 137 -2.86 -9.72 8.56
N LEU A 138 -2.87 -9.01 7.42
CA LEU A 138 -2.82 -9.63 6.10
C LEU A 138 -1.57 -10.50 5.94
N ARG A 139 -0.40 -9.98 6.33
CA ARG A 139 0.86 -10.72 6.25
C ARG A 139 0.86 -11.94 7.15
N ARG A 140 0.38 -11.80 8.39
CA ARG A 140 0.40 -12.87 9.39
C ARG A 140 -0.60 -13.98 9.13
N ILE A 141 -1.81 -13.63 8.68
CA ILE A 141 -2.92 -14.57 8.53
C ILE A 141 -3.01 -15.09 7.09
N TYR A 142 -2.73 -14.24 6.11
CA TYR A 142 -2.92 -14.50 4.67
C TYR A 142 -1.60 -14.42 3.87
N GLY A 143 -0.45 -14.53 4.53
CA GLY A 143 0.87 -14.43 3.89
C GLY A 143 1.15 -15.49 2.83
N ASP A 144 0.40 -16.58 2.82
CA ASP A 144 0.47 -17.60 1.77
C ASP A 144 -0.30 -17.20 0.50
N GLN A 145 -1.23 -16.23 0.61
CA GLN A 145 -2.07 -15.76 -0.49
C GLN A 145 -1.56 -14.43 -1.04
N PHE A 146 -1.02 -13.56 -0.18
CA PHE A 146 -0.61 -12.20 -0.54
C PHE A 146 0.87 -11.94 -0.28
N GLU A 147 1.48 -11.20 -1.22
CA GLU A 147 2.77 -10.56 -1.06
C GLU A 147 2.54 -9.06 -0.85
N ILE A 148 2.75 -8.59 0.39
CA ILE A 148 2.43 -7.22 0.76
C ILE A 148 3.52 -6.28 0.25
N ALA A 149 3.11 -5.24 -0.50
CA ALA A 149 3.98 -4.17 -0.95
C ALA A 149 4.20 -3.11 0.16
N PRO A 150 5.25 -2.28 0.06
CA PRO A 150 5.44 -1.12 0.93
C PRO A 150 4.22 -0.20 0.91
N LEU A 151 3.79 0.25 2.12
CA LEU A 151 2.70 1.21 2.25
C LEU A 151 3.10 2.55 1.62
N SER A 152 2.39 2.94 0.57
CA SER A 152 2.58 4.24 -0.07
C SER A 152 1.56 5.25 0.46
N VAL A 153 2.04 6.39 0.96
CA VAL A 153 1.18 7.50 1.39
C VAL A 153 1.35 8.66 0.43
N ILE A 154 0.27 9.02 -0.25
CA ILE A 154 0.26 10.12 -1.23
C ILE A 154 -0.03 11.44 -0.52
N ILE A 155 0.77 12.46 -0.82
CA ILE A 155 0.62 13.81 -0.28
C ILE A 155 0.49 14.87 -1.39
N ASP A 156 -0.29 15.91 -1.08
CA ASP A 156 -0.35 17.15 -1.85
C ASP A 156 0.77 18.08 -1.40
N PRO A 157 1.68 18.55 -2.28
CA PRO A 157 2.86 19.30 -1.89
C PRO A 157 2.54 20.66 -1.28
N VAL A 158 1.53 21.37 -1.79
CA VAL A 158 1.13 22.67 -1.28
C VAL A 158 0.63 22.56 0.16
N ARG A 159 -0.14 21.51 0.42
CA ARG A 159 -0.64 21.20 1.78
C ARG A 159 0.47 20.76 2.70
N ALA A 160 1.33 19.84 2.25
CA ALA A 160 2.48 19.35 3.00
C ALA A 160 3.39 20.48 3.46
N MET A 161 3.74 21.40 2.55
CA MET A 161 4.59 22.55 2.87
C MET A 161 4.00 23.46 3.95
N ARG A 162 2.66 23.62 3.99
CA ARG A 162 1.98 24.39 5.04
C ARG A 162 1.94 23.67 6.37
N ILE A 163 1.66 22.37 6.36
CA ILE A 163 1.59 21.57 7.58
C ILE A 163 2.97 21.45 8.22
N LEU A 164 4.02 21.20 7.42
CA LEU A 164 5.41 21.06 7.89
C LEU A 164 6.08 22.42 8.16
N GLY A 165 5.36 23.55 8.00
CA GLY A 165 5.87 24.88 8.33
C GLY A 165 6.89 25.44 7.33
N ILE A 166 7.03 24.85 6.15
CA ILE A 166 7.91 25.34 5.08
C ILE A 166 7.37 26.63 4.46
N LYS A 167 6.05 26.69 4.25
CA LYS A 167 5.38 27.90 3.74
C LYS A 167 4.26 28.35 4.66
N PRO A 168 4.05 29.67 4.75
CA PRO A 168 2.90 30.21 5.48
C PRO A 168 1.59 29.86 4.75
N GLY A 169 0.51 29.81 5.51
CA GLY A 169 -0.82 29.62 4.95
C GLY A 169 -1.81 29.04 5.97
N ARG A 170 -3.06 28.90 5.52
CA ARG A 170 -4.12 28.33 6.36
C ARG A 170 -3.81 26.86 6.65
N LYS A 171 -3.79 26.49 7.91
CA LYS A 171 -3.64 25.11 8.39
C LYS A 171 -5.01 24.54 8.79
N PHE A 172 -5.10 23.23 8.85
CA PHE A 172 -6.17 22.55 9.55
C PHE A 172 -6.07 22.74 11.07
N SER A 173 -7.07 22.32 11.81
CA SER A 173 -6.97 22.21 13.26
C SER A 173 -5.86 21.22 13.64
N ASP A 174 -5.30 21.39 14.84
CA ASP A 174 -4.22 20.52 15.31
C ASP A 174 -4.60 19.04 15.30
N LYS A 175 -5.87 18.72 15.56
CA LYS A 175 -6.41 17.36 15.54
C LYS A 175 -6.40 16.74 14.13
N VAL A 176 -6.71 17.53 13.11
CA VAL A 176 -6.63 17.09 11.70
C VAL A 176 -5.17 17.00 11.22
N VAL A 177 -4.31 17.92 11.70
CA VAL A 177 -2.87 17.87 11.44
C VAL A 177 -2.27 16.59 12.05
N TYR A 178 -2.71 16.19 13.24
CA TYR A 178 -2.29 14.95 13.89
C TYR A 178 -2.52 13.73 12.97
N ILE A 179 -3.71 13.58 12.38
CA ILE A 179 -4.01 12.50 11.43
C ILE A 179 -3.02 12.52 10.25
N TYR A 180 -2.80 13.71 9.68
CA TYR A 180 -1.88 13.86 8.54
C TYR A 180 -0.46 13.43 8.87
N LEU A 181 0.06 13.84 10.05
CA LEU A 181 1.41 13.49 10.48
C LEU A 181 1.53 11.99 10.79
N LYS A 182 0.49 11.38 11.38
CA LYS A 182 0.45 9.93 11.60
C LYS A 182 0.47 9.12 10.30
N GLN A 183 -0.19 9.60 9.24
CA GLN A 183 -0.08 8.97 7.91
C GLN A 183 1.36 9.03 7.37
N LEU A 184 2.08 10.14 7.58
CA LEU A 184 3.51 10.22 7.20
C LEU A 184 4.38 9.30 8.05
N GLU A 185 4.09 9.19 9.36
CA GLU A 185 4.82 8.34 10.29
C GLU A 185 4.72 6.86 9.93
N GLU A 186 3.54 6.38 9.47
CA GLU A 186 3.35 4.97 9.11
C GLU A 186 3.82 4.60 7.69
N ALA A 187 3.99 5.57 6.80
CA ALA A 187 4.39 5.32 5.42
C ALA A 187 5.73 4.61 5.31
N ASP A 188 5.84 3.60 4.45
CA ASP A 188 7.12 3.12 3.94
C ASP A 188 7.64 4.02 2.82
N VAL A 189 6.70 4.51 1.99
CA VAL A 189 6.98 5.37 0.84
C VAL A 189 6.09 6.61 0.93
N VAL A 190 6.70 7.79 1.01
CA VAL A 190 6.00 9.07 0.90
C VAL A 190 6.02 9.52 -0.56
N VAL A 191 4.84 9.62 -1.17
CA VAL A 191 4.68 9.98 -2.59
C VAL A 191 4.15 11.40 -2.71
N ILE A 192 5.00 12.34 -3.06
CA ILE A 192 4.63 13.74 -3.37
C ILE A 192 3.97 13.74 -4.73
N ASN A 193 2.63 13.83 -4.77
CA ASN A 193 1.87 13.93 -6.02
C ASN A 193 1.68 15.40 -6.41
N LYS A 194 1.22 15.66 -7.64
CA LYS A 194 1.02 17.01 -8.17
C LYS A 194 2.29 17.87 -8.16
N MET A 195 3.45 17.24 -8.37
CA MET A 195 4.73 17.95 -8.38
C MET A 195 4.76 19.12 -9.36
N GLU A 196 3.94 19.07 -10.39
CA GLU A 196 3.78 20.16 -11.38
C GLU A 196 3.16 21.43 -10.82
N THR A 197 2.61 21.41 -9.61
CA THR A 197 1.95 22.57 -8.99
C THR A 197 2.88 23.45 -8.16
N ILE A 198 4.13 23.04 -8.00
CA ILE A 198 5.15 23.78 -7.22
C ILE A 198 6.44 23.92 -8.02
N SER A 199 7.31 24.85 -7.61
CA SER A 199 8.64 24.99 -8.22
C SER A 199 9.56 23.84 -7.85
N GLU A 200 10.59 23.60 -8.65
CA GLU A 200 11.63 22.60 -8.36
C GLU A 200 12.35 22.90 -7.04
N ALA A 201 12.61 24.16 -6.74
CA ALA A 201 13.22 24.57 -5.48
C ALA A 201 12.32 24.24 -4.27
N ASP A 202 11.00 24.43 -4.39
CA ASP A 202 10.03 24.06 -3.38
C ASP A 202 9.95 22.53 -3.21
N LEU A 203 10.00 21.79 -4.31
CA LEU A 203 9.98 20.33 -4.29
C LEU A 203 11.22 19.79 -3.56
N ASN A 204 12.40 20.29 -3.90
CA ASN A 204 13.64 19.88 -3.23
C ASN A 204 13.60 20.21 -1.73
N HIS A 205 13.15 21.40 -1.36
CA HIS A 205 13.00 21.79 0.05
C HIS A 205 12.01 20.87 0.79
N LEU A 206 10.90 20.48 0.15
CA LEU A 206 9.93 19.54 0.74
C LEU A 206 10.55 18.14 0.91
N ILE A 207 11.31 17.64 -0.07
CA ILE A 207 12.01 16.36 0.00
C ILE A 207 13.00 16.37 1.17
N ASP A 208 13.89 17.39 1.24
CA ASP A 208 14.88 17.53 2.30
C ASP A 208 14.22 17.56 3.69
N ARG A 209 13.09 18.25 3.81
CA ARG A 209 12.30 18.31 5.05
C ARG A 209 11.74 16.95 5.45
N LEU A 210 11.17 16.22 4.50
CA LEU A 210 10.63 14.87 4.75
C LEU A 210 11.73 13.88 5.11
N ASP A 211 12.86 13.90 4.40
CA ASP A 211 14.00 13.03 4.70
C ASP A 211 14.58 13.29 6.09
N SER A 212 14.59 14.56 6.52
CA SER A 212 15.06 14.96 7.86
C SER A 212 14.10 14.56 8.98
N GLU A 213 12.79 14.73 8.78
CA GLU A 213 11.77 14.43 9.83
C GLU A 213 11.40 12.96 9.89
N TYR A 214 11.49 12.25 8.77
CA TYR A 214 11.12 10.84 8.65
C TYR A 214 12.27 10.00 8.06
N PRO A 215 13.42 9.90 8.77
CA PRO A 215 14.58 9.19 8.26
C PRO A 215 14.27 7.71 7.98
N GLY A 216 14.85 7.20 6.89
CA GLY A 216 14.66 5.82 6.46
C GLY A 216 13.45 5.57 5.56
N LYS A 217 12.55 6.53 5.40
CA LYS A 217 11.44 6.42 4.44
C LYS A 217 11.88 6.78 3.03
N LYS A 218 11.26 6.13 2.04
CA LYS A 218 11.51 6.48 0.65
C LYS A 218 10.62 7.65 0.24
N VAL A 219 11.21 8.80 -0.09
CA VAL A 219 10.46 9.95 -0.66
C VAL A 219 10.55 9.90 -2.19
N MET A 220 9.42 10.04 -2.87
CA MET A 220 9.30 10.03 -4.32
C MET A 220 8.36 11.15 -4.78
N ALA A 221 8.64 11.76 -5.93
CA ALA A 221 7.79 12.78 -6.53
C ALA A 221 7.15 12.27 -7.82
N ILE A 222 5.85 12.52 -7.97
CA ILE A 222 5.07 12.14 -9.15
C ILE A 222 4.13 13.27 -9.60
N SER A 223 3.71 13.19 -10.84
CA SER A 223 2.50 13.84 -11.34
C SER A 223 1.56 12.73 -11.86
N ALA A 224 0.54 12.37 -11.09
CA ALA A 224 -0.46 11.42 -11.55
C ALA A 224 -1.24 11.95 -12.76
N ARG A 225 -1.37 13.28 -12.89
CA ARG A 225 -2.01 13.94 -14.01
C ARG A 225 -1.21 13.76 -15.30
N GLU A 226 0.08 14.04 -15.26
CA GLU A 226 0.97 14.05 -16.43
C GLU A 226 1.65 12.69 -16.69
N GLY A 227 1.71 11.83 -15.67
CA GLY A 227 2.35 10.52 -15.75
C GLY A 227 3.82 10.52 -15.35
N THR A 228 4.38 11.68 -14.97
CA THR A 228 5.77 11.82 -14.56
C THR A 228 6.02 11.08 -13.23
N GLY A 229 7.16 10.40 -13.09
CA GLY A 229 7.59 9.70 -11.87
C GLY A 229 6.85 8.39 -11.56
N LEU A 230 5.72 8.09 -12.22
CA LEU A 230 4.92 6.88 -11.97
C LEU A 230 5.70 5.58 -12.19
N GLU A 231 6.58 5.54 -13.18
CA GLU A 231 7.35 4.33 -13.49
C GLU A 231 8.36 3.99 -12.38
N SER A 232 8.98 5.00 -11.81
CA SER A 232 9.91 4.81 -10.69
C SER A 232 9.18 4.34 -9.43
N TRP A 233 8.02 4.92 -9.15
CA TRP A 233 7.17 4.49 -8.04
C TRP A 233 6.68 3.05 -8.24
N LEU A 234 6.16 2.71 -9.43
CA LEU A 234 5.73 1.36 -9.78
C LEU A 234 6.84 0.33 -9.57
N ARG A 235 8.03 0.57 -10.11
CA ARG A 235 9.18 -0.33 -9.92
C ARG A 235 9.53 -0.51 -8.45
N HIS A 236 9.48 0.55 -7.67
CA HIS A 236 9.79 0.48 -6.24
C HIS A 236 8.80 -0.41 -5.50
N ILE A 237 7.50 -0.20 -5.67
CA ILE A 237 6.46 -1.00 -4.98
C ILE A 237 6.35 -2.44 -5.49
N GLN A 238 6.83 -2.74 -6.72
CA GLN A 238 6.90 -4.11 -7.23
C GLN A 238 8.13 -4.88 -6.70
N ALA A 239 9.25 -4.20 -6.49
CA ALA A 239 10.53 -4.83 -6.15
C ALA A 239 10.84 -4.85 -4.65
N SER A 240 10.23 -3.96 -3.87
CA SER A 240 10.57 -3.77 -2.46
C SER A 240 9.57 -4.48 -1.53
N GLU A 241 10.06 -4.87 -0.36
CA GLU A 241 9.23 -5.35 0.74
C GLU A 241 8.94 -4.21 1.73
N PRO A 242 7.88 -4.31 2.55
CA PRO A 242 7.57 -3.32 3.57
C PRO A 242 8.73 -3.16 4.57
N LEU A 243 9.03 -1.92 4.94
CA LEU A 243 10.09 -1.60 5.90
C LEU A 243 9.58 -1.70 7.34
N SER A 244 8.31 -1.40 7.58
CA SER A 244 7.74 -1.31 8.92
C SER A 244 7.13 -2.62 9.37
N GLU A 245 7.63 -3.15 10.49
CA GLU A 245 7.03 -4.27 11.23
C GLU A 245 6.38 -3.81 12.54
N THR A 246 6.63 -2.58 12.95
CA THR A 246 6.18 -2.01 14.22
C THR A 246 4.93 -1.17 14.04
N ALA A 247 3.93 -1.44 14.88
CA ALA A 247 2.77 -0.58 15.02
C ALA A 247 3.17 0.77 15.60
N MET A 248 2.55 1.85 15.11
CA MET A 248 2.70 3.17 15.69
C MET A 248 1.96 3.25 17.04
N ASP A 249 2.37 4.21 17.87
CA ASP A 249 1.58 4.66 19.01
C ASP A 249 0.55 5.71 18.51
N VAL A 250 -0.73 5.38 18.59
CA VAL A 250 -1.83 6.23 18.12
C VAL A 250 -2.73 6.59 19.31
N ASP A 251 -2.88 7.88 19.54
CA ASP A 251 -3.90 8.41 20.43
C ASP A 251 -5.26 8.37 19.69
N TYR A 252 -6.03 7.32 19.96
CA TYR A 252 -7.31 7.09 19.28
C TYR A 252 -8.41 8.10 19.67
N GLU A 253 -8.33 8.75 20.83
CA GLU A 253 -9.25 9.82 21.22
C GLU A 253 -9.00 11.06 20.37
N LEU A 254 -7.75 11.49 20.26
CA LEU A 254 -7.34 12.60 19.42
C LEU A 254 -7.62 12.31 17.93
N TYR A 255 -7.40 11.06 17.49
CA TYR A 255 -7.72 10.60 16.13
C TYR A 255 -9.22 10.74 15.83
N ALA A 256 -10.09 10.20 16.70
CA ALA A 256 -11.54 10.26 16.52
C ALA A 256 -12.06 11.70 16.49
N GLU A 257 -11.53 12.57 17.34
CA GLU A 257 -11.88 14.00 17.34
C GLU A 257 -11.42 14.70 16.04
N GLY A 258 -10.26 14.33 15.51
CA GLY A 258 -9.77 14.85 14.23
C GLY A 258 -10.62 14.37 13.05
N GLU A 259 -11.02 13.11 13.05
CA GLU A 259 -11.89 12.53 12.01
C GLU A 259 -13.29 13.17 12.02
N ALA A 260 -13.86 13.43 13.20
CA ALA A 260 -15.14 14.11 13.35
C ALA A 260 -15.15 15.56 12.78
N LEU A 261 -13.99 16.19 12.67
CA LEU A 261 -13.85 17.52 12.05
C LEU A 261 -13.77 17.48 10.51
N LEU A 262 -13.61 16.30 9.91
CA LEU A 262 -13.61 16.10 8.47
C LEU A 262 -15.04 15.92 7.99
N GLY A 263 -15.56 16.91 7.28
CA GLY A 263 -16.91 16.86 6.68
C GLY A 263 -16.88 16.06 5.36
N TRP A 264 -17.87 15.21 5.17
CA TRP A 264 -18.10 14.46 3.94
C TRP A 264 -19.36 15.01 3.26
N LEU A 265 -19.23 15.43 2.00
CA LEU A 265 -20.36 15.83 1.16
C LEU A 265 -20.44 14.86 -0.02
N ASN A 266 -21.53 14.10 -0.09
CA ASN A 266 -21.89 13.32 -1.24
C ASN A 266 -23.19 13.91 -1.83
N ALA A 267 -23.19 14.29 -3.10
CA ALA A 267 -24.33 14.92 -3.75
C ALA A 267 -24.59 14.27 -5.12
N THR A 268 -25.84 13.92 -5.40
CA THR A 268 -26.32 13.58 -6.74
C THR A 268 -26.99 14.82 -7.33
N VAL A 269 -26.56 15.22 -8.52
CA VAL A 269 -27.19 16.32 -9.26
C VAL A 269 -27.99 15.70 -10.40
N GLU A 270 -29.29 15.95 -10.42
CA GLU A 270 -30.21 15.59 -11.50
C GLU A 270 -30.32 16.71 -12.53
#